data_8b18cb022a5c96b62e397d104a456a4e
#
_entry.id   8b18cb022a5c96b62e397d104a456a4e
#
_cell.length_a   1.000
_cell.length_b   1.000
_cell.length_c   1.000
_cell.angle_alpha   90.00
_cell.angle_beta   90.00
_cell.angle_gamma   90.00
#
_symmetry.space_group_name_H-M   'P 1'
#
loop_
_entity.id
_entity.type
_entity.pdbx_description
1 polymer ?
#
loop_
_entity_poly.entity_id
_entity_poly.type
_entity_poly.pdbx_seq_one_letter_code
_entity_poly.pdbx_strand_id
1 'polypeptide(L)'
;MKDRSVFTPSNGTFRINNLNRTDGAEYILETFDSNGRKSEPRTLQLSIQAPVSSVLLDSECLSQGEMKVSCSSEGGDSPQYSWTLDGHTLTDAQLLSGNKETNIITLKQDVSGLLVCSVRNHVSNVSKGEKISTCGFIFINCTLPDGTNISQWVFSANNTLCIDPTTMIVITANSLLVSVLRAVVSLSLLGGIAIYFAWKKKKYKKAETSTRPRIKDHPENSFEMVEL
;
A
#
# COMPACT_ATOMS: atom_id res chain seq x y z
N MET A 1 16.84 -28.29 -33.41
CA MET A 1 16.88 -26.93 -34.01
C MET A 1 16.38 -26.91 -35.46
N LYS A 2 16.72 -27.90 -36.31
CA LYS A 2 16.38 -27.95 -37.75
C LYS A 2 14.92 -27.65 -38.06
N ASP A 3 13.97 -28.21 -37.28
CA ASP A 3 12.54 -28.05 -37.52
C ASP A 3 11.95 -26.70 -36.99
N ARG A 4 12.74 -25.92 -36.27
CA ARG A 4 12.35 -24.61 -35.69
C ARG A 4 13.02 -23.43 -36.36
N SER A 5 13.89 -23.68 -37.33
CA SER A 5 14.63 -22.62 -38.03
C SER A 5 14.12 -22.43 -39.44
N VAL A 6 14.03 -21.16 -39.86
CA VAL A 6 13.58 -20.77 -41.19
C VAL A 6 14.56 -19.73 -41.74
N PHE A 7 15.06 -19.98 -42.93
CA PHE A 7 15.86 -19.04 -43.68
C PHE A 7 15.04 -18.37 -44.78
N THR A 8 15.13 -17.08 -44.92
CA THR A 8 14.46 -16.30 -45.96
C THR A 8 15.50 -15.75 -46.91
N PRO A 9 15.70 -16.35 -48.12
CA PRO A 9 16.79 -16.00 -49.04
C PRO A 9 16.69 -14.57 -49.56
N SER A 10 15.47 -14.03 -49.73
CA SER A 10 15.24 -12.70 -50.31
C SER A 10 15.87 -11.55 -49.53
N ASN A 11 16.02 -11.71 -48.20
CA ASN A 11 16.63 -10.69 -47.35
C ASN A 11 17.73 -11.23 -46.41
N GLY A 12 18.12 -12.49 -46.59
CA GLY A 12 19.17 -13.13 -45.80
C GLY A 12 18.84 -13.33 -44.34
N THR A 13 17.54 -13.32 -43.96
CA THR A 13 17.12 -13.46 -42.57
C THR A 13 17.03 -14.94 -42.15
N PHE A 14 17.68 -15.25 -41.05
CA PHE A 14 17.56 -16.55 -40.36
C PHE A 14 16.75 -16.38 -39.09
N ARG A 15 15.63 -17.12 -38.94
CA ARG A 15 14.73 -17.07 -37.79
C ARG A 15 14.73 -18.40 -37.07
N ILE A 16 14.83 -18.37 -35.74
CA ILE A 16 14.62 -19.53 -34.87
C ILE A 16 13.35 -19.28 -34.05
N ASN A 17 12.39 -20.18 -34.16
CA ASN A 17 11.13 -20.10 -33.43
C ASN A 17 11.20 -20.93 -32.14
N ASN A 18 10.31 -20.63 -31.17
CA ASN A 18 10.15 -21.34 -29.91
C ASN A 18 11.48 -21.58 -29.19
N LEU A 19 12.23 -20.48 -28.99
CA LEU A 19 13.50 -20.51 -28.26
C LEU A 19 13.29 -20.99 -26.82
N ASN A 20 14.19 -21.84 -26.33
CA ASN A 20 14.28 -22.27 -24.96
C ASN A 20 15.73 -22.13 -24.42
N ARG A 21 15.94 -22.34 -23.12
CA ARG A 21 17.26 -22.16 -22.48
C ARG A 21 18.37 -22.99 -23.11
N THR A 22 18.06 -24.16 -23.65
CA THR A 22 19.04 -25.06 -24.28
C THR A 22 19.50 -24.56 -25.65
N ASP A 23 18.83 -23.55 -26.20
CA ASP A 23 19.25 -22.91 -27.46
C ASP A 23 20.33 -21.83 -27.24
N GLY A 24 20.60 -21.47 -25.99
CA GLY A 24 21.69 -20.55 -25.63
C GLY A 24 23.04 -21.17 -25.96
N ALA A 25 23.75 -20.60 -26.93
CA ALA A 25 25.03 -21.10 -27.39
C ALA A 25 25.74 -20.06 -28.29
N GLU A 26 26.98 -20.35 -28.60
CA GLU A 26 27.71 -19.68 -29.68
C GLU A 26 27.30 -20.27 -31.03
N TYR A 27 26.91 -19.40 -31.95
CA TYR A 27 26.54 -19.72 -33.31
C TYR A 27 27.53 -19.15 -34.28
N ILE A 28 27.95 -19.95 -35.26
CA ILE A 28 28.86 -19.52 -36.30
C ILE A 28 28.10 -19.45 -37.65
N LEU A 29 28.03 -18.27 -38.23
CA LEU A 29 27.45 -18.07 -39.54
C LEU A 29 28.56 -18.18 -40.59
N GLU A 30 28.42 -19.14 -41.47
CA GLU A 30 29.28 -19.33 -42.64
C GLU A 30 28.49 -19.04 -43.93
N THR A 31 29.02 -18.21 -44.79
CA THR A 31 28.41 -17.87 -46.07
C THR A 31 29.37 -18.22 -47.20
N PHE A 32 28.80 -18.63 -48.35
CA PHE A 32 29.54 -19.01 -49.53
C PHE A 32 29.06 -18.17 -50.72
N ASP A 33 29.98 -17.74 -51.55
CA ASP A 33 29.66 -17.07 -52.83
C ASP A 33 29.16 -18.08 -53.90
N SER A 34 28.76 -17.57 -55.06
CA SER A 34 28.29 -18.38 -56.18
C SER A 34 29.34 -19.39 -56.72
N ASN A 35 30.62 -19.18 -56.43
CA ASN A 35 31.72 -20.05 -56.79
C ASN A 35 32.10 -21.04 -55.70
N GLY A 36 31.34 -21.06 -54.61
CA GLY A 36 31.59 -21.93 -53.43
C GLY A 36 32.73 -21.46 -52.55
N ARG A 37 33.19 -20.21 -52.71
CA ARG A 37 34.24 -19.65 -51.84
C ARG A 37 33.63 -19.20 -50.54
N LYS A 38 34.21 -19.65 -49.44
CA LYS A 38 33.77 -19.34 -48.08
C LYS A 38 34.17 -17.89 -47.72
N SER A 39 33.23 -17.13 -47.19
CA SER A 39 33.48 -15.83 -46.52
C SER A 39 34.05 -16.03 -45.13
N GLU A 40 34.56 -14.96 -44.52
CA GLU A 40 34.97 -15.01 -43.12
C GLU A 40 33.78 -15.37 -42.20
N PRO A 41 33.95 -16.33 -41.28
CA PRO A 41 32.89 -16.72 -40.36
C PRO A 41 32.54 -15.60 -39.41
N ARG A 42 31.25 -15.44 -39.08
CA ARG A 42 30.77 -14.49 -38.09
C ARG A 42 30.23 -15.27 -36.89
N THR A 43 30.72 -14.94 -35.70
CA THR A 43 30.29 -15.53 -34.44
C THR A 43 29.20 -14.69 -33.81
N LEU A 44 28.14 -15.35 -33.35
CA LEU A 44 27.01 -14.78 -32.62
C LEU A 44 26.81 -15.55 -31.30
N GLN A 45 26.77 -14.83 -30.17
CA GLN A 45 26.42 -15.39 -28.89
C GLN A 45 24.92 -15.21 -28.65
N LEU A 46 24.15 -16.33 -28.60
CA LEU A 46 22.75 -16.32 -28.23
C LEU A 46 22.59 -16.60 -26.75
N SER A 47 22.00 -15.66 -26.02
CA SER A 47 21.65 -15.80 -24.60
C SER A 47 20.13 -15.77 -24.45
N ILE A 48 19.59 -16.78 -23.78
CA ILE A 48 18.15 -16.90 -23.51
C ILE A 48 17.91 -16.58 -22.04
N GLN A 49 17.14 -15.54 -21.78
CA GLN A 49 16.81 -15.09 -20.43
C GLN A 49 15.29 -15.06 -20.22
N ALA A 50 14.86 -15.49 -19.04
CA ALA A 50 13.49 -15.24 -18.59
C ALA A 50 13.31 -13.74 -18.29
N PRO A 51 12.18 -13.14 -18.68
CA PRO A 51 11.90 -11.75 -18.35
C PRO A 51 11.72 -11.57 -16.85
N VAL A 52 12.16 -10.42 -16.32
CA VAL A 52 11.77 -9.99 -14.97
C VAL A 52 10.26 -9.71 -14.97
N SER A 53 9.59 -10.07 -13.89
CA SER A 53 8.14 -9.91 -13.72
C SER A 53 7.84 -9.34 -12.33
N SER A 54 6.62 -8.89 -12.12
CA SER A 54 6.06 -8.48 -10.81
C SER A 54 7.07 -7.98 -9.79
N VAL A 55 7.28 -6.67 -9.72
CA VAL A 55 8.14 -6.08 -8.69
C VAL A 55 7.35 -5.96 -7.39
N LEU A 56 7.89 -6.52 -6.31
CA LEU A 56 7.43 -6.35 -4.95
C LEU A 56 8.34 -5.34 -4.24
N LEU A 57 7.71 -4.36 -3.63
CA LEU A 57 8.35 -3.35 -2.81
C LEU A 57 7.80 -3.47 -1.40
N ASP A 58 8.69 -3.59 -0.43
CA ASP A 58 8.36 -3.69 0.99
C ASP A 58 9.20 -2.71 1.78
N SER A 59 8.57 -1.96 2.70
CA SER A 59 9.22 -0.90 3.47
C SER A 59 8.98 -1.07 4.96
N GLU A 60 10.01 -0.90 5.76
CA GLU A 60 10.01 -1.03 7.22
C GLU A 60 10.65 0.20 7.86
N CYS A 61 9.93 0.84 8.78
CA CYS A 61 10.47 1.91 9.61
C CYS A 61 11.35 1.37 10.72
N LEU A 62 12.55 1.90 10.83
CA LEU A 62 13.51 1.55 11.89
C LEU A 62 13.37 2.50 13.08
N SER A 63 14.05 2.17 14.19
CA SER A 63 13.89 2.81 15.50
C SER A 63 14.23 4.30 15.55
N GLN A 64 15.08 4.78 14.65
CA GLN A 64 15.54 6.18 14.63
C GLN A 64 14.93 7.00 13.48
N GLY A 65 13.86 6.48 12.83
CA GLY A 65 13.21 7.16 11.72
C GLY A 65 13.85 6.88 10.36
N GLU A 66 14.83 6.03 10.31
CA GLU A 66 15.38 5.47 9.09
C GLU A 66 14.39 4.48 8.49
N MET A 67 14.48 4.25 7.18
CA MET A 67 13.60 3.32 6.48
C MET A 67 14.41 2.28 5.73
N LYS A 68 14.18 1.02 6.02
CA LYS A 68 14.69 -0.10 5.23
C LYS A 68 13.69 -0.44 4.14
N VAL A 69 14.16 -0.51 2.90
CA VAL A 69 13.31 -0.86 1.76
C VAL A 69 13.93 -2.03 1.01
N SER A 70 13.10 -3.01 0.72
CA SER A 70 13.46 -4.17 -0.09
C SER A 70 12.66 -4.18 -1.40
N CYS A 71 13.34 -4.54 -2.48
CA CYS A 71 12.78 -4.68 -3.80
C CYS A 71 13.09 -6.07 -4.34
N SER A 72 12.08 -6.80 -4.80
CA SER A 72 12.25 -8.13 -5.35
C SER A 72 11.44 -8.31 -6.63
N SER A 73 11.88 -9.21 -7.51
CA SER A 73 11.13 -9.65 -8.68
C SER A 73 10.72 -11.10 -8.48
N GLU A 74 9.48 -11.44 -8.81
CA GLU A 74 8.98 -12.82 -8.70
C GLU A 74 9.60 -13.77 -9.74
N GLY A 75 10.25 -13.24 -10.77
CA GLY A 75 10.90 -14.02 -11.81
C GLY A 75 11.98 -13.21 -12.53
N GLY A 76 12.60 -13.85 -13.50
CA GLY A 76 13.65 -13.25 -14.33
C GLY A 76 15.04 -13.76 -14.01
N ASP A 77 15.87 -13.78 -15.03
CA ASP A 77 17.27 -14.16 -14.92
C ASP A 77 18.12 -12.89 -14.73
N SER A 78 19.08 -12.95 -13.80
CA SER A 78 20.05 -11.89 -13.55
C SER A 78 19.43 -10.50 -13.39
N PRO A 79 18.50 -10.31 -12.45
CA PRO A 79 17.85 -9.02 -12.23
C PRO A 79 18.89 -7.97 -11.80
N GLN A 80 18.80 -6.78 -12.39
CA GLN A 80 19.56 -5.59 -12.00
C GLN A 80 18.57 -4.58 -11.39
N TYR A 81 18.95 -3.99 -10.28
CA TYR A 81 18.13 -3.05 -9.53
C TYR A 81 18.62 -1.62 -9.74
N SER A 82 17.69 -0.69 -9.73
CA SER A 82 17.98 0.74 -9.69
C SER A 82 16.88 1.49 -8.97
N TRP A 83 17.25 2.59 -8.29
CA TRP A 83 16.37 3.36 -7.45
C TRP A 83 16.32 4.83 -7.86
N THR A 84 15.10 5.38 -7.85
CA THR A 84 14.89 6.81 -8.03
C THR A 84 13.98 7.34 -6.92
N LEU A 85 14.21 8.60 -6.53
CA LEU A 85 13.37 9.37 -5.60
C LEU A 85 12.89 10.62 -6.32
N ASP A 86 11.57 10.80 -6.38
CA ASP A 86 10.92 11.92 -7.10
C ASP A 86 11.41 12.08 -8.55
N GLY A 87 11.69 10.93 -9.21
CA GLY A 87 12.17 10.89 -10.59
C GLY A 87 13.69 11.09 -10.78
N HIS A 88 14.43 11.35 -9.71
CA HIS A 88 15.89 11.50 -9.74
C HIS A 88 16.58 10.25 -9.20
N THR A 89 17.72 9.88 -9.77
CA THR A 89 18.53 8.76 -9.28
C THR A 89 18.90 8.98 -7.83
N LEU A 90 18.65 7.95 -6.99
CA LEU A 90 19.00 7.97 -5.58
C LEU A 90 20.50 8.18 -5.40
N THR A 91 20.87 9.05 -4.46
CA THR A 91 22.26 9.43 -4.17
C THR A 91 22.75 8.77 -2.90
N ASP A 92 24.07 8.59 -2.78
CA ASP A 92 24.68 8.05 -1.56
C ASP A 92 24.44 8.95 -0.31
N ALA A 93 24.19 10.25 -0.54
CA ALA A 93 23.82 11.17 0.54
C ALA A 93 22.48 10.81 1.22
N GLN A 94 21.56 10.15 0.51
CA GLN A 94 20.25 9.71 1.00
C GLN A 94 20.28 8.31 1.61
N LEU A 95 21.34 7.54 1.37
CA LEU A 95 21.53 6.20 1.87
C LEU A 95 22.25 6.18 3.21
N LEU A 96 21.79 5.33 4.12
CA LEU A 96 22.51 4.95 5.33
C LEU A 96 23.32 3.69 5.07
N SER A 97 22.73 2.71 4.36
CA SER A 97 23.39 1.48 3.95
C SER A 97 22.84 0.95 2.62
N GLY A 98 23.59 0.06 1.97
CA GLY A 98 23.32 -0.41 0.63
C GLY A 98 23.89 0.52 -0.44
N ASN A 99 23.58 0.24 -1.69
CA ASN A 99 23.87 1.13 -2.81
C ASN A 99 22.70 1.10 -3.79
N LYS A 100 22.69 2.04 -4.74
CA LYS A 100 21.61 2.20 -5.73
C LYS A 100 21.40 1.01 -6.69
N GLU A 101 22.26 0.02 -6.65
CA GLU A 101 22.22 -1.18 -7.49
C GLU A 101 21.86 -2.44 -6.70
N THR A 102 21.69 -2.34 -5.37
CA THR A 102 21.25 -3.45 -4.54
C THR A 102 19.75 -3.53 -4.43
N ASN A 103 19.26 -4.71 -4.14
CA ASN A 103 17.83 -4.95 -3.94
C ASN A 103 17.33 -4.56 -2.55
N ILE A 104 18.22 -4.23 -1.63
CA ILE A 104 17.90 -3.74 -0.28
C ILE A 104 18.71 -2.49 -0.01
N ILE A 105 18.01 -1.45 0.42
CA ILE A 105 18.61 -0.17 0.80
C ILE A 105 18.07 0.27 2.16
N THR A 106 18.86 1.05 2.89
CA THR A 106 18.37 1.78 4.07
C THR A 106 18.52 3.27 3.83
N LEU A 107 17.40 3.96 3.90
CA LEU A 107 17.31 5.41 3.72
C LEU A 107 17.51 6.12 5.05
N LYS A 108 18.11 7.32 5.01
CA LYS A 108 18.21 8.19 6.17
C LYS A 108 16.84 8.73 6.58
N GLN A 109 16.72 9.17 7.82
CA GLN A 109 15.47 9.63 8.44
C GLN A 109 14.86 10.89 7.79
N ASP A 110 15.63 11.68 7.07
CA ASP A 110 15.19 12.90 6.37
C ASP A 110 14.68 12.64 4.95
N VAL A 111 14.70 11.38 4.49
CA VAL A 111 14.32 11.02 3.13
C VAL A 111 12.83 10.72 3.05
N SER A 112 12.13 11.46 2.20
CA SER A 112 10.71 11.27 1.90
C SER A 112 10.42 11.62 0.45
N GLY A 113 9.33 11.10 -0.12
CA GLY A 113 8.97 11.34 -1.52
C GLY A 113 8.44 10.08 -2.19
N LEU A 114 8.38 10.06 -3.52
CA LEU A 114 8.02 8.91 -4.32
C LEU A 114 9.28 8.09 -4.63
N LEU A 115 9.48 7.01 -3.90
CA LEU A 115 10.56 6.07 -4.15
C LEU A 115 10.13 5.04 -5.20
N VAL A 116 10.93 4.86 -6.24
CA VAL A 116 10.66 3.89 -7.31
C VAL A 116 11.84 2.93 -7.42
N CYS A 117 11.54 1.64 -7.33
CA CYS A 117 12.45 0.57 -7.68
C CYS A 117 12.18 0.13 -9.12
N SER A 118 13.23 0.05 -9.94
CA SER A 118 13.19 -0.52 -11.27
C SER A 118 14.08 -1.76 -11.32
N VAL A 119 13.50 -2.84 -11.80
CA VAL A 119 14.17 -4.14 -11.96
C VAL A 119 14.23 -4.44 -13.45
N ARG A 120 15.41 -4.68 -13.95
CA ARG A 120 15.64 -4.97 -15.38
C ARG A 120 16.58 -6.15 -15.59
N ASN A 121 16.45 -6.78 -16.73
CA ASN A 121 17.47 -7.61 -17.34
C ASN A 121 17.60 -7.28 -18.84
N HIS A 122 18.31 -8.07 -19.62
CA HIS A 122 18.52 -7.79 -21.04
C HIS A 122 17.24 -7.88 -21.90
N VAL A 123 16.16 -8.51 -21.40
CA VAL A 123 14.94 -8.77 -22.18
C VAL A 123 13.71 -8.03 -21.65
N SER A 124 13.77 -7.49 -20.45
CA SER A 124 12.62 -6.79 -19.84
C SER A 124 13.01 -5.77 -18.78
N ASN A 125 12.07 -4.87 -18.50
CA ASN A 125 12.18 -3.86 -17.44
C ASN A 125 10.81 -3.67 -16.81
N VAL A 126 10.73 -3.73 -15.48
CA VAL A 126 9.51 -3.49 -14.69
C VAL A 126 9.87 -2.61 -13.51
N SER A 127 8.97 -1.70 -13.12
CA SER A 127 9.18 -0.82 -11.97
C SER A 127 7.94 -0.74 -11.09
N LYS A 128 8.16 -0.43 -9.80
CA LYS A 128 7.12 -0.14 -8.83
C LYS A 128 7.54 1.01 -7.95
N GLY A 129 6.60 1.91 -7.65
CA GLY A 129 6.81 3.05 -6.78
C GLY A 129 5.93 3.02 -5.55
N GLU A 130 6.44 3.58 -4.46
CA GLU A 130 5.74 3.79 -3.21
C GLU A 130 6.09 5.16 -2.64
N LYS A 131 5.10 5.83 -2.06
CA LYS A 131 5.33 7.11 -1.37
C LYS A 131 5.85 6.82 0.04
N ILE A 132 7.11 7.16 0.28
CA ILE A 132 7.75 7.02 1.58
C ILE A 132 7.65 8.30 2.40
N SER A 133 7.68 8.15 3.73
CA SER A 133 7.63 9.25 4.69
C SER A 133 8.77 9.11 5.70
N THR A 134 8.92 10.10 6.55
CA THR A 134 9.94 10.12 7.62
C THR A 134 9.62 9.22 8.82
N CYS A 135 8.76 8.21 8.65
CA CYS A 135 8.39 7.26 9.72
C CYS A 135 7.78 7.92 10.97
N GLY A 136 7.13 9.07 10.81
CA GLY A 136 6.56 9.85 11.92
C GLY A 136 7.57 10.72 12.67
N PHE A 137 8.81 10.78 12.21
CA PHE A 137 9.80 11.73 12.74
C PHE A 137 9.69 13.09 12.06
N ILE A 138 9.93 14.15 12.83
CA ILE A 138 9.99 15.53 12.37
C ILE A 138 11.31 16.15 12.85
N PHE A 139 11.86 17.04 12.03
CA PHE A 139 13.02 17.83 12.44
C PHE A 139 12.54 19.06 13.21
N ILE A 140 13.01 19.22 14.45
CA ILE A 140 12.74 20.41 15.26
C ILE A 140 14.00 21.27 15.35
N ASN A 141 13.78 22.60 15.26
CA ASN A 141 14.82 23.60 15.43
C ASN A 141 14.22 24.80 16.17
N CYS A 142 14.51 24.91 17.46
CA CYS A 142 13.97 25.98 18.30
C CYS A 142 14.92 26.33 19.46
N THR A 143 14.69 27.47 20.07
CA THR A 143 15.35 27.89 21.31
C THR A 143 14.36 27.77 22.46
N LEU A 144 14.73 27.00 23.47
CA LEU A 144 13.95 26.85 24.71
C LEU A 144 13.96 28.15 25.53
N PRO A 145 13.01 28.32 26.48
CA PRO A 145 12.95 29.50 27.32
C PRO A 145 14.20 29.74 28.19
N ASP A 146 14.98 28.72 28.44
CA ASP A 146 16.25 28.78 29.17
C ASP A 146 17.46 29.20 28.29
N GLY A 147 17.20 29.49 26.99
CA GLY A 147 18.23 29.87 26.01
C GLY A 147 18.92 28.71 25.32
N THR A 148 18.53 27.44 25.59
CA THR A 148 19.10 26.26 24.93
C THR A 148 18.57 26.10 23.51
N ASN A 149 19.47 25.97 22.52
CA ASN A 149 19.11 25.70 21.16
C ASN A 149 18.98 24.16 20.96
N ILE A 150 17.83 23.72 20.42
CA ILE A 150 17.57 22.33 20.06
C ILE A 150 17.47 22.24 18.53
N SER A 151 18.23 21.31 17.95
CA SER A 151 18.21 21.01 16.52
C SER A 151 18.36 19.50 16.35
N GLN A 152 17.23 18.79 16.25
CA GLN A 152 17.24 17.32 16.19
C GLN A 152 15.95 16.75 15.59
N TRP A 153 16.04 15.48 15.17
CA TRP A 153 14.89 14.68 14.80
C TRP A 153 14.20 14.12 16.04
N VAL A 154 12.88 14.22 16.09
CA VAL A 154 12.06 13.69 17.18
C VAL A 154 10.83 12.97 16.62
N PHE A 155 10.32 11.99 17.35
CA PHE A 155 9.07 11.34 16.98
C PHE A 155 7.89 12.27 17.25
N SER A 156 7.12 12.61 16.23
CA SER A 156 6.11 13.68 16.30
C SER A 156 5.03 13.43 17.34
N ALA A 157 4.60 12.15 17.51
CA ALA A 157 3.53 11.80 18.44
C ALA A 157 3.89 12.04 19.93
N ASN A 158 5.16 11.98 20.27
CA ASN A 158 5.66 12.12 21.65
C ASN A 158 6.45 13.43 21.85
N ASN A 159 6.47 14.29 20.82
CA ASN A 159 7.23 15.53 20.91
C ASN A 159 6.52 16.57 21.76
N THR A 160 7.13 16.96 22.86
CA THR A 160 6.73 18.08 23.71
C THR A 160 7.71 19.26 23.63
N LEU A 161 8.80 19.09 22.87
CA LEU A 161 9.81 20.12 22.66
C LEU A 161 9.35 21.12 21.59
N CYS A 162 9.73 22.37 21.72
CA CYS A 162 9.40 23.40 20.72
C CYS A 162 7.89 23.68 20.54
N ILE A 163 7.04 23.25 21.45
CA ILE A 163 5.61 23.56 21.41
C ILE A 163 5.42 24.87 22.17
N ASP A 164 4.92 25.89 21.47
CA ASP A 164 4.52 27.13 22.10
C ASP A 164 3.42 26.83 23.14
N PRO A 165 3.61 27.21 24.43
CA PRO A 165 2.61 26.98 25.47
C PRO A 165 1.21 27.49 25.10
N THR A 166 1.14 28.51 24.27
CA THR A 166 -0.12 29.06 23.74
C THR A 166 -0.84 28.05 22.83
N THR A 167 -0.08 27.29 22.04
CA THR A 167 -0.62 26.27 21.14
C THR A 167 -1.15 25.06 21.91
N MET A 168 -0.50 24.68 23.02
CA MET A 168 -0.97 23.61 23.91
C MET A 168 -2.35 23.94 24.51
N ILE A 169 -2.59 25.19 24.91
CA ILE A 169 -3.89 25.59 25.47
C ILE A 169 -4.99 25.49 24.41
N VAL A 170 -4.72 25.87 23.18
CA VAL A 170 -5.70 25.78 22.07
C VAL A 170 -6.02 24.33 21.70
N ILE A 171 -5.03 23.45 21.67
CA ILE A 171 -5.24 22.03 21.34
C ILE A 171 -6.07 21.34 22.43
N THR A 172 -5.78 21.59 23.72
CA THR A 172 -6.53 21.01 24.83
C THR A 172 -7.95 21.57 24.91
N ALA A 173 -8.15 22.88 24.69
CA ALA A 173 -9.46 23.52 24.66
C ALA A 173 -10.34 22.96 23.51
N ASN A 174 -9.78 22.79 22.32
CA ASN A 174 -10.50 22.20 21.18
C ASN A 174 -10.84 20.72 21.41
N SER A 175 -9.95 19.93 22.03
CA SER A 175 -10.20 18.55 22.40
C SER A 175 -11.34 18.42 23.42
N LEU A 176 -11.36 19.29 24.43
CA LEU A 176 -12.44 19.33 25.42
C LEU A 176 -13.77 19.76 24.80
N LEU A 177 -13.78 20.75 23.91
CA LEU A 177 -14.98 21.18 23.20
C LEU A 177 -15.57 20.06 22.34
N VAL A 178 -14.76 19.33 21.61
CA VAL A 178 -15.20 18.18 20.80
C VAL A 178 -15.76 17.08 21.69
N SER A 179 -15.14 16.81 22.83
CA SER A 179 -15.62 15.79 23.80
C SER A 179 -16.97 16.19 24.40
N VAL A 180 -17.14 17.45 24.79
CA VAL A 180 -18.40 17.99 25.32
C VAL A 180 -19.50 17.93 24.26
N LEU A 181 -19.21 18.36 23.03
CA LEU A 181 -20.18 18.29 21.93
C LEU A 181 -20.64 16.85 21.66
N ARG A 182 -19.73 15.88 21.64
CA ARG A 182 -20.07 14.47 21.49
C ARG A 182 -20.96 13.96 22.63
N ALA A 183 -20.68 14.32 23.87
CA ALA A 183 -21.50 13.97 25.04
C ALA A 183 -22.90 14.57 24.94
N VAL A 184 -23.04 15.83 24.57
CA VAL A 184 -24.34 16.51 24.40
C VAL A 184 -25.17 15.85 23.30
N VAL A 185 -24.55 15.55 22.15
CA VAL A 185 -25.25 14.85 21.05
C VAL A 185 -25.71 13.46 21.48
N SER A 186 -24.88 12.71 22.20
CA SER A 186 -25.26 11.37 22.69
C SER A 186 -26.41 11.44 23.68
N LEU A 187 -26.39 12.37 24.63
CA LEU A 187 -27.46 12.55 25.62
C LEU A 187 -28.77 13.02 24.96
N SER A 188 -28.72 13.89 23.96
CA SER A 188 -29.92 14.34 23.23
C SER A 188 -30.57 13.22 22.43
N LEU A 189 -29.76 12.35 21.80
CA LEU A 189 -30.27 11.17 21.10
C LEU A 189 -30.93 10.16 22.05
N LEU A 190 -30.30 9.88 23.20
CA LEU A 190 -30.86 8.98 24.22
C LEU A 190 -32.16 9.56 24.80
N GLY A 191 -32.21 10.87 25.10
CA GLY A 191 -33.41 11.56 25.55
C GLY A 191 -34.54 11.52 24.51
N GLY A 192 -34.23 11.74 23.25
CA GLY A 192 -35.18 11.64 22.15
C GLY A 192 -35.80 10.24 22.01
N ILE A 193 -34.97 9.21 22.12
CA ILE A 193 -35.41 7.80 22.11
C ILE A 193 -36.31 7.51 23.31
N ALA A 194 -35.95 7.95 24.50
CA ALA A 194 -36.77 7.75 25.71
C ALA A 194 -38.13 8.44 25.60
N ILE A 195 -38.18 9.68 25.11
CA ILE A 195 -39.42 10.43 24.87
C ILE A 195 -40.27 9.71 23.81
N TYR A 196 -39.69 9.23 22.74
CA TYR A 196 -40.37 8.46 21.69
C TYR A 196 -41.04 7.19 22.26
N PHE A 197 -40.32 6.42 23.07
CA PHE A 197 -40.89 5.21 23.69
C PHE A 197 -41.95 5.55 24.71
N ALA A 198 -41.81 6.61 25.53
CA ALA A 198 -42.84 7.07 26.46
C ALA A 198 -44.12 7.49 25.72
N TRP A 199 -43.98 8.24 24.62
CA TRP A 199 -45.13 8.65 23.80
C TRP A 199 -45.80 7.46 23.10
N LYS A 200 -45.02 6.52 22.61
CA LYS A 200 -45.51 5.28 22.00
C LYS A 200 -46.28 4.45 23.03
N LYS A 201 -45.75 4.29 24.25
CA LYS A 201 -46.42 3.58 25.37
C LYS A 201 -47.74 4.27 25.77
N LYS A 202 -47.78 5.60 25.77
CA LYS A 202 -48.98 6.38 26.06
C LYS A 202 -50.07 6.17 24.99
N LYS A 203 -49.65 6.09 23.73
CA LYS A 203 -50.56 5.84 22.59
C LYS A 203 -51.17 4.46 22.60
N TYR A 204 -50.37 3.42 22.97
CA TYR A 204 -50.87 2.04 23.16
C TYR A 204 -51.89 1.94 24.33
N LYS A 205 -51.61 2.55 25.50
CA LYS A 205 -52.54 2.55 26.65
C LYS A 205 -53.86 3.23 26.28
N LYS A 206 -53.86 4.29 25.45
CA LYS A 206 -55.09 4.97 25.02
C LYS A 206 -55.92 4.12 24.05
N ALA A 207 -55.28 3.27 23.23
CA ALA A 207 -55.96 2.34 22.33
C ALA A 207 -56.63 1.19 23.11
N GLU A 208 -55.98 0.69 24.16
CA GLU A 208 -56.51 -0.38 25.00
C GLU A 208 -57.73 0.04 25.82
N THR A 209 -57.78 1.31 26.28
CA THR A 209 -58.95 1.87 27.02
C THR A 209 -60.15 2.12 26.11
N SER A 210 -59.96 2.22 24.79
CA SER A 210 -61.07 2.46 23.82
C SER A 210 -61.74 1.17 23.32
N THR A 211 -61.23 -0.01 23.67
CA THR A 211 -61.67 -1.31 23.15
C THR A 211 -62.35 -2.18 24.18
N ARG A 212 -62.81 -1.61 25.33
CA ARG A 212 -63.60 -2.38 26.30
C ARG A 212 -65.09 -2.37 25.85
N PRO A 213 -65.69 -3.50 25.40
CA PRO A 213 -67.07 -3.59 25.10
C PRO A 213 -67.86 -3.53 26.43
N ARG A 214 -68.90 -2.72 26.48
CA ARG A 214 -69.88 -2.62 27.56
C ARG A 214 -70.70 -3.92 27.56
N ILE A 215 -70.44 -4.81 28.53
CA ILE A 215 -71.28 -6.00 28.78
C ILE A 215 -72.56 -5.49 29.36
N LYS A 216 -73.67 -5.68 28.64
CA LYS A 216 -75.03 -5.56 29.15
C LYS A 216 -75.38 -6.86 29.92
N ASP A 217 -75.75 -6.68 31.14
CA ASP A 217 -76.32 -7.73 31.95
C ASP A 217 -77.62 -8.24 31.31
N HIS A 218 -77.81 -9.56 31.21
CA HIS A 218 -79.10 -10.26 31.14
C HIS A 218 -78.99 -11.62 31.87
N PRO A 219 -80.10 -12.04 32.52
CA PRO A 219 -80.04 -12.92 33.69
C PRO A 219 -80.11 -14.41 33.33
N GLU A 220 -79.67 -15.16 34.34
CA GLU A 220 -79.97 -16.51 34.71
C GLU A 220 -80.89 -17.38 33.83
N ASN A 221 -80.38 -18.58 33.45
CA ASN A 221 -81.14 -19.80 33.65
C ASN A 221 -80.22 -21.03 33.68
N SER A 222 -80.51 -21.79 34.74
CA SER A 222 -79.95 -23.07 35.08
C SER A 222 -80.19 -24.18 34.06
N PHE A 223 -79.40 -25.20 34.11
CA PHE A 223 -79.63 -26.68 33.99
C PHE A 223 -78.32 -27.29 33.44
N GLU A 224 -77.79 -28.17 34.11
CA GLU A 224 -77.92 -29.53 34.59
C GLU A 224 -76.84 -30.46 33.99
N MET A 225 -76.28 -31.25 34.89
CA MET A 225 -75.29 -32.32 34.73
C MET A 225 -75.71 -33.38 33.69
N VAL A 226 -74.82 -33.97 32.95
CA VAL A 226 -74.73 -35.43 32.73
C VAL A 226 -73.28 -35.83 32.47
N GLU A 227 -72.79 -36.80 33.23
CA GLU A 227 -71.64 -37.66 33.03
C GLU A 227 -71.75 -38.50 31.75
N LEU A 228 -70.60 -38.67 31.06
CA LEU A 228 -70.07 -40.01 30.78
C LEU A 228 -68.63 -39.86 30.29
#